data_9f24a1c55b4321bf3783936fc6b4c10a
#
_entry.id   9f24a1c55b4321bf3783936fc6b4c10a
#
_cell.length_a   1.000
_cell.length_b   1.000
_cell.length_c   1.000
_cell.angle_alpha   90.00
_cell.angle_beta   90.00
_cell.angle_gamma   90.00
#
_symmetry.space_group_name_H-M   'P 1'
#
loop_
_entity.id
_entity.type
_entity.pdbx_description
1 polymer ?
#
loop_
_entity_poly.entity_id
_entity_poly.type
_entity_poly.pdbx_seq_one_letter_code
_entity_poly.pdbx_strand_id
1 'polypeptide(L)'
;MNRSVCRVMMGVAGLAVLGMTATLVGAQTDGAMAQAPDAGCALPSEPEGIPAAIDAAISGPADKDRACMKALLIPEARMMFVSLGADGAPSYRLETLDDWIARVKARGHAMLEEKQLKFHIERYGNIAHLWSSYVLHSDGKQVARGINSIQAIKEAGGWRVTGIMVQAESAPAPLLQEYLP
;
A
#
# COMPACT_ATOMS: atom_id res chain seq x y z
N MET A 1 -20.93 -52.39 -39.05
CA MET A 1 -21.05 -52.78 -40.47
C MET A 1 -21.22 -51.47 -41.28
N ASN A 2 -20.31 -51.00 -41.91
CA ASN A 2 -20.05 -50.82 -43.34
C ASN A 2 -18.77 -50.00 -43.54
N ARG A 3 -17.83 -50.62 -44.18
CA ARG A 3 -16.64 -50.06 -44.76
C ARG A 3 -17.01 -49.34 -46.04
N SER A 4 -16.33 -48.26 -46.35
CA SER A 4 -15.99 -47.96 -47.77
C SER A 4 -14.74 -47.11 -47.85
N VAL A 5 -13.84 -47.65 -48.60
CA VAL A 5 -12.47 -47.29 -48.91
C VAL A 5 -12.46 -46.51 -50.22
N CYS A 6 -11.38 -45.77 -50.47
CA CYS A 6 -10.81 -45.34 -51.75
C CYS A 6 -11.24 -43.94 -52.25
N ARG A 7 -10.34 -43.06 -52.63
CA ARG A 7 -9.24 -43.21 -53.63
C ARG A 7 -8.32 -41.98 -53.58
N VAL A 8 -7.06 -42.26 -53.77
CA VAL A 8 -5.93 -41.38 -54.07
C VAL A 8 -6.12 -40.68 -55.42
N MET A 9 -5.80 -39.41 -55.53
CA MET A 9 -5.31 -38.81 -56.76
C MET A 9 -4.22 -37.79 -56.47
N MET A 10 -3.02 -38.11 -56.96
CA MET A 10 -1.85 -37.22 -57.09
C MET A 10 -2.11 -36.13 -58.12
N GLY A 11 -1.73 -34.91 -57.80
CA GLY A 11 -1.57 -33.82 -58.74
C GLY A 11 -0.39 -32.95 -58.31
N VAL A 12 0.68 -33.02 -59.02
CA VAL A 12 1.91 -32.23 -58.91
C VAL A 12 1.72 -30.91 -59.67
N ALA A 13 2.08 -29.79 -59.09
CA ALA A 13 2.92 -28.72 -59.61
C ALA A 13 2.51 -27.31 -59.10
N GLY A 14 3.48 -26.54 -58.73
CA GLY A 14 3.39 -25.10 -58.67
C GLY A 14 4.09 -24.49 -57.42
N LEU A 15 5.41 -24.33 -57.46
CA LEU A 15 6.14 -23.44 -56.57
C LEU A 15 5.71 -22.00 -56.86
N ALA A 16 5.15 -21.36 -55.85
CA ALA A 16 5.16 -19.90 -55.73
C ALA A 16 5.59 -19.55 -54.32
N VAL A 17 6.84 -19.15 -54.18
CA VAL A 17 7.42 -18.60 -52.96
C VAL A 17 6.94 -17.14 -52.87
N LEU A 18 5.88 -16.87 -52.15
CA LEU A 18 5.57 -15.51 -51.67
C LEU A 18 6.19 -15.39 -50.28
N GLY A 19 7.25 -14.57 -50.22
CA GLY A 19 7.81 -14.15 -48.95
C GLY A 19 6.82 -13.31 -48.15
N MET A 20 6.27 -13.90 -47.10
CA MET A 20 5.55 -13.16 -46.07
C MET A 20 6.56 -12.69 -45.03
N THR A 21 6.94 -11.44 -45.11
CA THR A 21 7.62 -10.74 -44.00
C THR A 21 6.62 -10.62 -42.85
N ALA A 22 6.73 -11.49 -41.86
CA ALA A 22 6.02 -11.35 -40.60
C ALA A 22 6.65 -10.18 -39.83
N THR A 23 5.99 -9.04 -39.84
CA THR A 23 6.25 -7.96 -38.89
C THR A 23 5.80 -8.44 -37.51
N LEU A 24 6.74 -8.83 -36.68
CA LEU A 24 6.54 -9.01 -35.24
C LEU A 24 6.24 -7.62 -34.64
N VAL A 25 4.96 -7.32 -34.47
CA VAL A 25 4.53 -6.24 -33.58
C VAL A 25 4.81 -6.73 -32.17
N GLY A 26 5.94 -6.33 -31.64
CA GLY A 26 6.26 -6.51 -30.21
C GLY A 26 5.24 -5.71 -29.40
N ALA A 27 4.34 -6.39 -28.70
CA ALA A 27 3.58 -5.79 -27.63
C ALA A 27 4.56 -5.36 -26.54
N GLN A 28 4.92 -4.09 -26.52
CA GLN A 28 5.54 -3.49 -25.35
C GLN A 28 4.49 -3.48 -24.24
N THR A 29 4.60 -4.42 -23.33
CA THR A 29 3.95 -4.28 -22.03
C THR A 29 4.68 -3.15 -21.33
N ASP A 30 4.08 -1.97 -21.28
CA ASP A 30 4.46 -0.91 -20.36
C ASP A 30 4.28 -1.44 -18.93
N GLY A 31 5.26 -2.18 -18.46
CA GLY A 31 5.45 -2.43 -17.06
C GLY A 31 5.77 -1.07 -16.44
N ALA A 32 4.82 -0.47 -15.73
CA ALA A 32 5.08 0.68 -14.89
C ALA A 32 6.23 0.31 -13.95
N MET A 33 7.43 0.77 -14.29
CA MET A 33 8.59 0.64 -13.40
C MET A 33 8.25 1.43 -12.15
N ALA A 34 8.12 0.73 -11.03
CA ALA A 34 7.99 1.35 -9.73
C ALA A 34 9.13 2.36 -9.59
N GLN A 35 8.76 3.62 -9.44
CA GLN A 35 9.71 4.72 -9.32
C GLN A 35 10.60 4.43 -8.10
N ALA A 36 11.92 4.43 -8.29
CA ALA A 36 12.86 4.28 -7.19
C ALA A 36 12.58 5.37 -6.14
N PRO A 37 12.58 5.04 -4.84
CA PRO A 37 12.30 6.03 -3.80
C PRO A 37 13.32 7.19 -3.89
N ASP A 38 12.83 8.40 -3.69
CA ASP A 38 13.67 9.60 -3.57
C ASP A 38 14.82 9.34 -2.59
N ALA A 39 16.03 9.85 -2.91
CA ALA A 39 17.29 9.58 -2.20
C ALA A 39 17.27 9.91 -0.69
N GLY A 40 16.18 10.48 -0.17
CA GLY A 40 15.95 10.79 1.26
C GLY A 40 14.98 9.85 2.00
N CYS A 41 14.28 8.93 1.30
CA CYS A 41 13.25 8.09 1.90
C CYS A 41 13.66 6.60 1.85
N ALA A 42 14.60 6.21 2.69
CA ALA A 42 15.03 4.81 2.77
C ALA A 42 13.88 3.93 3.29
N LEU A 43 13.61 2.83 2.56
CA LEU A 43 12.66 1.81 3.03
C LEU A 43 13.27 1.02 4.19
N PRO A 44 12.46 0.59 5.17
CA PRO A 44 12.93 -0.28 6.23
C PRO A 44 13.49 -1.60 5.67
N SER A 45 14.66 -2.01 6.11
CA SER A 45 15.26 -3.32 5.77
C SER A 45 14.55 -4.48 6.45
N GLU A 46 13.97 -4.22 7.64
CA GLU A 46 13.20 -5.16 8.45
C GLU A 46 11.85 -4.53 8.85
N PRO A 47 10.80 -5.33 9.10
CA PRO A 47 9.45 -4.80 9.37
C PRO A 47 9.38 -3.99 10.67
N GLU A 48 10.30 -4.21 11.61
CA GLU A 48 10.43 -3.45 12.85
C GLU A 48 10.74 -1.96 12.61
N GLY A 49 11.27 -1.62 11.46
CA GLY A 49 11.51 -0.23 11.06
C GLY A 49 10.27 0.50 10.52
N ILE A 50 9.18 -0.20 10.20
CA ILE A 50 7.96 0.39 9.63
C ILE A 50 7.33 1.42 10.58
N PRO A 51 7.18 1.17 11.91
CA PRO A 51 6.61 2.16 12.81
C PRO A 51 7.34 3.50 12.77
N ALA A 52 8.66 3.49 12.87
CA ALA A 52 9.47 4.70 12.81
C ALA A 52 9.42 5.39 11.45
N ALA A 53 9.32 4.63 10.35
CA ALA A 53 9.18 5.19 9.00
C ALA A 53 7.81 5.89 8.83
N ILE A 54 6.73 5.35 9.41
CA ILE A 54 5.40 5.98 9.43
C ILE A 54 5.47 7.28 10.23
N ASP A 55 6.04 7.26 11.43
CA ASP A 55 6.18 8.44 12.29
C ASP A 55 6.90 9.58 11.55
N ALA A 56 8.04 9.28 10.92
CA ALA A 56 8.81 10.25 10.14
C ALA A 56 8.05 10.76 8.91
N ALA A 57 7.33 9.89 8.21
CA ALA A 57 6.58 10.26 7.02
C ALA A 57 5.36 11.15 7.35
N ILE A 58 4.71 10.95 8.49
CA ILE A 58 3.54 11.72 8.94
C ILE A 58 3.94 13.02 9.63
N SER A 59 4.95 12.99 10.52
CA SER A 59 5.31 14.15 11.35
C SER A 59 5.89 15.31 10.53
N GLY A 60 5.68 16.54 11.01
CA GLY A 60 6.07 17.81 10.37
C GLY A 60 4.84 18.63 9.91
N PRO A 61 5.06 19.77 9.22
CA PRO A 61 3.96 20.60 8.73
C PRO A 61 2.96 19.79 7.89
N ALA A 62 1.66 20.03 8.09
CA ALA A 62 0.63 19.26 7.39
C ALA A 62 0.68 19.44 5.88
N ASP A 63 1.14 20.58 5.39
CA ASP A 63 1.32 20.90 3.98
C ASP A 63 2.69 20.50 3.40
N LYS A 64 3.58 19.87 4.21
CA LYS A 64 4.86 19.38 3.69
C LYS A 64 4.68 18.38 2.55
N ASP A 65 5.71 18.20 1.75
CA ASP A 65 5.79 17.09 0.81
C ASP A 65 5.75 15.75 1.57
N ARG A 66 4.96 14.82 1.04
CA ARG A 66 4.78 13.46 1.58
C ARG A 66 5.46 12.39 0.72
N ALA A 67 6.57 12.75 0.04
CA ALA A 67 7.33 11.82 -0.80
C ALA A 67 7.71 10.53 -0.04
N CYS A 68 8.13 10.65 1.22
CA CYS A 68 8.46 9.46 2.03
C CYS A 68 7.26 8.58 2.34
N MET A 69 6.06 9.14 2.47
CA MET A 69 4.84 8.34 2.61
C MET A 69 4.51 7.61 1.30
N LYS A 70 4.70 8.29 0.15
CA LYS A 70 4.56 7.67 -1.18
C LYS A 70 5.60 6.59 -1.44
N ALA A 71 6.81 6.75 -0.95
CA ALA A 71 7.83 5.71 -1.05
C ALA A 71 7.53 4.51 -0.15
N LEU A 72 7.04 4.75 1.07
CA LEU A 72 6.75 3.71 2.05
C LEU A 72 5.53 2.86 1.67
N LEU A 73 4.49 3.44 1.07
CA LEU A 73 3.30 2.72 0.64
C LEU A 73 3.42 2.27 -0.82
N ILE A 74 2.87 1.10 -1.16
CA ILE A 74 2.69 0.73 -2.56
C ILE A 74 1.60 1.62 -3.19
N PRO A 75 1.60 1.83 -4.53
CA PRO A 75 0.60 2.70 -5.19
C PRO A 75 -0.85 2.26 -4.96
N GLU A 76 -1.08 0.96 -4.86
CA GLU A 76 -2.41 0.37 -4.65
C GLU A 76 -2.87 0.39 -3.19
N ALA A 77 -1.99 0.80 -2.26
CA ALA A 77 -2.31 0.82 -0.83
C ALA A 77 -3.59 1.61 -0.54
N ARG A 78 -4.33 1.15 0.44
CA ARG A 78 -5.53 1.83 0.94
C ARG A 78 -5.41 2.11 2.42
N MET A 79 -5.97 3.24 2.82
CA MET A 79 -6.07 3.64 4.22
C MET A 79 -7.54 3.61 4.61
N MET A 80 -7.88 2.82 5.62
CA MET A 80 -9.24 2.72 6.14
C MET A 80 -9.31 3.35 7.53
N PHE A 81 -10.13 4.35 7.69
CA PHE A 81 -10.36 5.03 8.98
C PHE A 81 -11.69 4.59 9.54
N VAL A 82 -11.64 3.84 10.63
CA VAL A 82 -12.81 3.34 11.35
C VAL A 82 -13.16 4.31 12.48
N SER A 83 -14.44 4.62 12.63
CA SER A 83 -14.98 5.44 13.70
C SER A 83 -16.19 4.74 14.31
N LEU A 84 -16.40 4.94 15.60
CA LEU A 84 -17.59 4.48 16.30
C LEU A 84 -18.46 5.68 16.67
N GLY A 85 -19.77 5.58 16.41
CA GLY A 85 -20.75 6.49 16.94
C GLY A 85 -20.87 6.39 18.47
N ALA A 86 -21.59 7.29 19.10
CA ALA A 86 -21.83 7.26 20.54
C ALA A 86 -22.60 6.00 20.99
N ASP A 87 -23.37 5.42 20.07
CA ASP A 87 -24.11 4.16 20.24
C ASP A 87 -23.25 2.90 19.96
N GLY A 88 -21.94 3.10 19.62
CA GLY A 88 -21.02 2.05 19.23
C GLY A 88 -21.17 1.58 17.78
N ALA A 89 -22.08 2.16 16.99
CA ALA A 89 -22.26 1.79 15.58
C ALA A 89 -21.00 2.13 14.77
N PRO A 90 -20.42 1.17 14.01
CA PRO A 90 -19.23 1.43 13.24
C PRO A 90 -19.55 2.17 11.93
N SER A 91 -18.64 3.07 11.56
CA SER A 91 -18.57 3.66 10.23
C SER A 91 -17.13 3.62 9.75
N TYR A 92 -16.90 3.68 8.45
CA TYR A 92 -15.54 3.74 7.92
C TYR A 92 -15.45 4.63 6.70
N ARG A 93 -14.26 5.16 6.48
CA ARG A 93 -13.88 5.89 5.28
C ARG A 93 -12.65 5.22 4.68
N LEU A 94 -12.73 4.85 3.40
CA LEU A 94 -11.63 4.28 2.63
C LEU A 94 -11.02 5.39 1.77
N GLU A 95 -9.72 5.58 1.86
CA GLU A 95 -8.97 6.60 1.11
C GLU A 95 -7.82 5.97 0.33
N THR A 96 -7.52 6.54 -0.83
CA THR A 96 -6.22 6.37 -1.47
C THR A 96 -5.17 7.19 -0.71
N LEU A 97 -3.88 6.93 -0.97
CA LEU A 97 -2.82 7.75 -0.38
C LEU A 97 -2.92 9.22 -0.80
N ASP A 98 -3.29 9.49 -2.06
CA ASP A 98 -3.44 10.87 -2.54
C ASP A 98 -4.62 11.59 -1.90
N ASP A 99 -5.76 10.91 -1.67
CA ASP A 99 -6.89 11.47 -0.92
C ASP A 99 -6.49 11.84 0.51
N TRP A 100 -5.76 10.95 1.18
CA TRP A 100 -5.22 11.20 2.52
C TRP A 100 -4.27 12.40 2.54
N ILE A 101 -3.33 12.47 1.58
CA ILE A 101 -2.39 13.60 1.45
C ILE A 101 -3.16 14.91 1.25
N ALA A 102 -4.15 14.94 0.35
CA ALA A 102 -4.97 16.12 0.10
C ALA A 102 -5.69 16.59 1.37
N ARG A 103 -6.29 15.64 2.11
CA ARG A 103 -6.98 15.93 3.38
C ARG A 103 -6.04 16.44 4.46
N VAL A 104 -4.82 15.90 4.54
CA VAL A 104 -3.81 16.38 5.50
C VAL A 104 -3.34 17.77 5.12
N LYS A 105 -3.04 18.02 3.84
CA LYS A 105 -2.63 19.34 3.33
C LYS A 105 -3.68 20.45 3.59
N ALA A 106 -4.96 20.11 3.59
CA ALA A 106 -6.03 21.06 3.89
C ALA A 106 -5.95 21.64 5.33
N ARG A 107 -5.12 21.08 6.21
CA ARG A 107 -4.83 21.62 7.55
C ARG A 107 -3.80 22.76 7.53
N GLY A 108 -3.24 23.11 6.36
CA GLY A 108 -2.27 24.19 6.22
C GLY A 108 -0.96 23.89 6.96
N HIS A 109 -0.43 24.87 7.68
CA HIS A 109 0.86 24.78 8.38
C HIS A 109 0.80 24.10 9.75
N ALA A 110 -0.36 23.50 10.14
CA ALA A 110 -0.45 22.80 11.42
C ALA A 110 0.67 21.78 11.58
N MET A 111 1.37 21.81 12.70
CA MET A 111 2.46 20.88 12.99
C MET A 111 1.90 19.56 13.48
N LEU A 112 2.12 18.49 12.73
CA LEU A 112 1.72 17.14 13.10
C LEU A 112 2.90 16.40 13.73
N GLU A 113 2.63 15.65 14.79
CA GLU A 113 3.58 14.75 15.44
C GLU A 113 2.87 13.42 15.69
N GLU A 114 3.21 12.42 14.91
CA GLU A 114 2.74 11.04 15.14
C GLU A 114 3.84 10.23 15.80
N LYS A 115 3.44 9.38 16.71
CA LYS A 115 4.33 8.44 17.38
C LYS A 115 3.64 7.11 17.59
N GLN A 116 4.25 6.04 17.08
CA GLN A 116 3.87 4.69 17.46
C GLN A 116 4.38 4.42 18.89
N LEU A 117 3.48 3.98 19.77
CA LEU A 117 3.76 3.83 21.20
C LEU A 117 4.24 2.41 21.55
N LYS A 118 3.48 1.43 21.10
CA LYS A 118 3.75 0.01 21.32
C LYS A 118 3.27 -0.76 20.11
N PHE A 119 4.03 -1.77 19.69
CA PHE A 119 3.64 -2.57 18.53
C PHE A 119 4.02 -4.05 18.70
N HIS A 120 3.27 -4.88 18.04
CA HIS A 120 3.51 -6.29 17.84
C HIS A 120 3.58 -6.59 16.36
N ILE A 121 4.50 -7.46 15.95
CA ILE A 121 4.73 -7.83 14.55
C ILE A 121 4.62 -9.34 14.42
N GLU A 122 3.84 -9.77 13.43
CA GLU A 122 3.80 -11.12 12.92
C GLU A 122 4.39 -11.13 11.51
N ARG A 123 5.28 -12.06 11.23
CA ARG A 123 5.97 -12.18 9.94
C ARG A 123 5.97 -13.61 9.44
N TYR A 124 5.70 -13.75 8.14
CA TYR A 124 5.92 -15.00 7.43
C TYR A 124 6.54 -14.71 6.05
N GLY A 125 7.81 -15.11 5.83
CA GLY A 125 8.53 -14.85 4.59
C GLY A 125 8.56 -13.36 4.24
N ASN A 126 7.91 -13.00 3.17
CA ASN A 126 7.86 -11.64 2.62
C ASN A 126 6.59 -10.85 3.00
N ILE A 127 5.77 -11.34 3.91
CA ILE A 127 4.61 -10.61 4.42
C ILE A 127 4.77 -10.35 5.91
N ALA A 128 4.26 -9.22 6.37
CA ALA A 128 4.19 -8.86 7.79
C ALA A 128 2.87 -8.17 8.11
N HIS A 129 2.41 -8.38 9.34
CA HIS A 129 1.31 -7.67 9.96
C HIS A 129 1.80 -6.98 11.23
N LEU A 130 1.51 -5.70 11.37
CA LEU A 130 1.84 -4.91 12.53
C LEU A 130 0.55 -4.42 13.18
N TRP A 131 0.41 -4.69 14.48
CA TRP A 131 -0.62 -4.12 15.34
C TRP A 131 0.07 -3.09 16.22
N SER A 132 -0.23 -1.81 16.01
CA SER A 132 0.51 -0.71 16.63
C SER A 132 -0.43 0.30 17.26
N SER A 133 -0.21 0.65 18.53
CA SER A 133 -0.86 1.81 19.12
C SER A 133 -0.10 3.09 18.75
N TYR A 134 -0.84 4.18 18.56
CA TYR A 134 -0.29 5.47 18.16
C TYR A 134 -0.89 6.62 18.96
N VAL A 135 -0.17 7.73 18.97
CA VAL A 135 -0.67 9.05 19.36
C VAL A 135 -0.36 10.06 18.27
N LEU A 136 -1.29 10.93 17.98
CA LEU A 136 -1.13 12.05 17.05
C LEU A 136 -1.37 13.37 17.78
N HIS A 137 -0.41 14.27 17.70
CA HIS A 137 -0.53 15.64 18.12
C HIS A 137 -0.66 16.58 16.92
N SER A 138 -1.37 17.68 17.10
CA SER A 138 -1.40 18.83 16.18
C SER A 138 -1.13 20.08 16.98
N ASP A 139 -0.07 20.82 16.61
CA ASP A 139 0.38 22.01 17.33
C ASP A 139 0.58 21.76 18.84
N GLY A 140 1.21 20.62 19.17
CA GLY A 140 1.49 20.18 20.53
C GLY A 140 0.29 19.67 21.34
N LYS A 141 -0.93 19.63 20.76
CA LYS A 141 -2.13 19.10 21.41
C LYS A 141 -2.44 17.71 20.88
N GLN A 142 -2.68 16.76 21.77
CA GLN A 142 -3.18 15.45 21.35
C GLN A 142 -4.54 15.59 20.67
N VAL A 143 -4.62 15.12 19.43
CA VAL A 143 -5.85 15.16 18.61
C VAL A 143 -6.42 13.79 18.33
N ALA A 144 -5.60 12.74 18.41
CA ALA A 144 -6.02 11.35 18.29
C ALA A 144 -5.02 10.44 18.99
N ARG A 145 -5.49 9.29 19.42
CA ARG A 145 -4.69 8.09 19.69
C ARG A 145 -5.56 6.87 19.41
N GLY A 146 -4.94 5.71 19.20
CA GLY A 146 -5.70 4.52 18.86
C GLY A 146 -4.80 3.39 18.38
N ILE A 147 -5.33 2.58 17.48
CA ILE A 147 -4.67 1.42 16.91
C ILE A 147 -4.54 1.58 15.39
N ASN A 148 -3.37 1.23 14.88
CA ASN A 148 -3.08 0.97 13.48
C ASN A 148 -2.91 -0.55 13.27
N SER A 149 -3.69 -1.13 12.35
CA SER A 149 -3.46 -2.45 11.79
C SER A 149 -2.79 -2.25 10.42
N ILE A 150 -1.55 -2.68 10.29
CA ILE A 150 -0.69 -2.39 9.13
C ILE A 150 -0.34 -3.70 8.45
N GLN A 151 -0.53 -3.77 7.14
CA GLN A 151 -0.07 -4.88 6.31
C GLN A 151 1.12 -4.44 5.47
N ALA A 152 2.14 -5.29 5.37
CA ALA A 152 3.37 -4.97 4.65
C ALA A 152 3.91 -6.16 3.86
N ILE A 153 4.64 -5.84 2.78
CA ILE A 153 5.38 -6.81 1.97
C ILE A 153 6.85 -6.42 1.86
N LYS A 154 7.71 -7.41 1.70
CA LYS A 154 9.12 -7.21 1.40
C LYS A 154 9.34 -7.21 -0.11
N GLU A 155 9.84 -6.11 -0.63
CA GLU A 155 10.31 -5.96 -2.00
C GLU A 155 11.85 -5.92 -2.05
N ALA A 156 12.44 -5.82 -3.26
CA ALA A 156 13.89 -5.77 -3.44
C ALA A 156 14.56 -4.59 -2.69
N GLY A 157 13.85 -3.45 -2.56
CA GLY A 157 14.33 -2.23 -1.90
C GLY A 157 14.08 -2.16 -0.40
N GLY A 158 13.32 -3.08 0.19
CA GLY A 158 12.93 -3.07 1.59
C GLY A 158 11.44 -3.37 1.81
N TRP A 159 10.96 -3.09 3.01
CA TRP A 159 9.55 -3.31 3.35
C TRP A 159 8.69 -2.13 2.93
N ARG A 160 7.54 -2.44 2.32
CA ARG A 160 6.52 -1.46 1.94
C ARG A 160 5.16 -1.82 2.50
N VAL A 161 4.38 -0.81 2.83
CA VAL A 161 3.04 -0.95 3.39
C VAL A 161 2.03 -1.13 2.26
N THR A 162 1.19 -2.15 2.37
CA THR A 162 0.11 -2.46 1.41
C THR A 162 -1.24 -1.92 1.83
N GLY A 163 -1.40 -1.61 3.13
CA GLY A 163 -2.61 -1.01 3.66
C GLY A 163 -2.51 -0.73 5.14
N ILE A 164 -3.28 0.26 5.58
CA ILE A 164 -3.39 0.66 6.98
C ILE A 164 -4.86 0.78 7.33
N MET A 165 -5.30 0.06 8.38
CA MET A 165 -6.59 0.30 9.01
C MET A 165 -6.35 1.00 10.32
N VAL A 166 -7.03 2.12 10.53
CA VAL A 166 -6.87 2.99 11.70
C VAL A 166 -8.18 3.08 12.45
N GLN A 167 -8.14 2.85 13.76
CA GLN A 167 -9.26 3.19 14.63
C GLN A 167 -8.77 4.06 15.77
N ALA A 168 -9.26 5.30 15.82
CA ALA A 168 -9.03 6.17 16.96
C ALA A 168 -9.85 5.69 18.16
N GLU A 169 -9.31 5.89 19.37
CA GLU A 169 -10.08 5.64 20.58
C GLU A 169 -11.32 6.53 20.66
N SER A 170 -12.33 6.03 21.31
CA SER A 170 -13.57 6.73 21.60
C SER A 170 -14.18 6.22 22.91
N ALA A 171 -15.21 6.86 23.44
CA ALA A 171 -15.88 6.38 24.66
C ALA A 171 -16.34 4.92 24.57
N PRO A 172 -16.92 4.44 23.43
CA PRO A 172 -17.27 3.03 23.27
C PRO A 172 -16.08 2.07 23.09
N ALA A 173 -14.90 2.58 22.70
CA ALA A 173 -13.68 1.81 22.47
C ALA A 173 -12.44 2.56 22.99
N PRO A 174 -12.24 2.64 24.30
CA PRO A 174 -11.05 3.27 24.88
C PRO A 174 -9.82 2.43 24.58
N LEU A 175 -8.67 3.10 24.44
CA LEU A 175 -7.40 2.40 24.29
C LEU A 175 -7.02 1.70 25.60
N LEU A 176 -6.89 0.37 25.53
CA LEU A 176 -6.59 -0.46 26.71
C LEU A 176 -5.16 -0.25 27.18
N GLN A 177 -4.95 -0.46 28.50
CA GLN A 177 -3.62 -0.29 29.14
C GLN A 177 -2.52 -1.17 28.51
N GLU A 178 -2.88 -2.35 28.01
CA GLU A 178 -1.94 -3.24 27.33
C GLU A 178 -1.34 -2.66 26.06
N TYR A 179 -1.96 -1.64 25.44
CA TYR A 179 -1.47 -0.94 24.26
C TYR A 179 -0.69 0.34 24.59
N LEU A 180 -0.51 0.64 25.85
CA LEU A 180 0.28 1.78 26.32
C LEU A 180 1.70 1.31 26.73
N PRO A 181 2.70 2.22 26.65
CA PRO A 181 4.07 1.93 27.13
C PRO A 181 4.12 1.52 28.59
#